data_ee21aed2fa5c51bb3689dec30c1e1be5
#
_entry.id   ee21aed2fa5c51bb3689dec30c1e1be5
#
_cell.length_a   1.000
_cell.length_b   1.000
_cell.length_c   1.000
_cell.angle_alpha   90.00
_cell.angle_beta   90.00
_cell.angle_gamma   90.00
#
_symmetry.space_group_name_H-M   'P 1'
#
loop_
_entity.id
_entity.type
_entity.pdbx_description
1 polymer ?
#
loop_
_entity_poly.entity_id
_entity_poly.type
_entity_poly.pdbx_seq_one_letter_code
_entity_poly.pdbx_strand_id
1 'polypeptide(L)'
;MLYSVFKELLSSFSPQSVYSAAVEKCIANSRIVDLLGDSVKSYGEESRRGRRQHISHLPYEVNGAKGLRIKFYLQGQRRTATAHLDARETSSGWEFRYLFVQLDAYPYEVIVVEDNRGKSCEPGAVFPGQADIPTLTPESNSGVGLLTPIFPSK
;
A
#
# COMPACT_ATOMS: atom_id res chain seq x y z
N MET A 1 35.89 -9.55 14.28
CA MET A 1 35.61 -8.15 14.64
C MET A 1 35.22 -7.31 13.41
N LEU A 2 35.93 -7.35 12.31
CA LEU A 2 35.58 -6.59 11.08
C LEU A 2 34.25 -7.00 10.43
N TYR A 3 33.87 -8.25 10.50
CA TYR A 3 32.62 -8.76 9.90
C TYR A 3 31.36 -8.20 10.59
N SER A 4 31.40 -7.97 11.90
CA SER A 4 30.28 -7.39 12.66
C SER A 4 30.05 -5.93 12.33
N VAL A 5 31.13 -5.16 12.16
CA VAL A 5 31.07 -3.75 11.76
C VAL A 5 30.59 -3.60 10.31
N PHE A 6 31.00 -4.52 9.42
CA PHE A 6 30.54 -4.53 8.04
C PHE A 6 29.07 -4.87 7.92
N LYS A 7 28.56 -5.77 8.78
CA LYS A 7 27.16 -6.13 8.84
C LYS A 7 26.29 -4.96 9.34
N GLU A 8 26.79 -4.20 10.29
CA GLU A 8 26.13 -3.00 10.80
C GLU A 8 26.11 -1.85 9.77
N LEU A 9 27.17 -1.68 9.00
CA LEU A 9 27.25 -0.71 7.90
C LEU A 9 26.35 -1.07 6.72
N LEU A 10 26.16 -2.35 6.43
CA LEU A 10 25.29 -2.84 5.35
C LEU A 10 23.82 -2.93 5.76
N SER A 11 23.52 -2.96 7.06
CA SER A 11 22.15 -2.93 7.59
C SER A 11 21.65 -1.52 7.87
N SER A 12 22.33 -0.49 7.35
CA SER A 12 21.87 0.88 7.48
C SER A 12 20.48 1.01 6.89
N PHE A 13 19.49 1.19 7.75
CA PHE A 13 18.11 1.54 7.37
C PHE A 13 18.14 2.91 6.71
N SER A 14 18.49 2.92 5.45
CA SER A 14 18.61 4.12 4.65
C SER A 14 17.41 4.23 3.72
N PRO A 15 16.73 5.38 3.66
CA PRO A 15 15.61 5.59 2.73
C PRO A 15 15.99 5.28 1.29
N GLN A 16 17.23 5.55 0.92
CA GLN A 16 17.72 5.32 -0.44
C GLN A 16 17.84 3.83 -0.79
N SER A 17 18.31 3.00 0.13
CA SER A 17 18.45 1.55 -0.12
C SER A 17 17.07 0.88 -0.21
N VAL A 18 16.14 1.29 0.66
CA VAL A 18 14.74 0.82 0.65
C VAL A 18 14.06 1.21 -0.67
N TYR A 19 14.25 2.43 -1.11
CA TYR A 19 13.73 2.91 -2.39
C TYR A 19 14.27 2.13 -3.58
N SER A 20 15.59 1.93 -3.66
CA SER A 20 16.23 1.22 -4.77
C SER A 20 15.71 -0.21 -4.88
N ALA A 21 15.59 -0.92 -3.76
CA ALA A 21 15.04 -2.27 -3.73
C ALA A 21 13.55 -2.32 -4.12
N ALA A 22 12.77 -1.30 -3.74
CA ALA A 22 11.37 -1.21 -4.15
C ALA A 22 11.21 -0.98 -5.65
N VAL A 23 12.01 -0.10 -6.24
CA VAL A 23 12.03 0.14 -7.68
C VAL A 23 12.40 -1.13 -8.45
N GLU A 24 13.42 -1.84 -8.00
CA GLU A 24 13.83 -3.11 -8.60
C GLU A 24 12.70 -4.14 -8.60
N LYS A 25 11.98 -4.30 -7.48
CA LYS A 25 10.81 -5.18 -7.38
C LYS A 25 9.66 -4.74 -8.29
N CYS A 26 9.43 -3.44 -8.44
CA CYS A 26 8.41 -2.93 -9.35
C CYS A 26 8.75 -3.25 -10.82
N ILE A 27 10.00 -3.08 -11.21
CA ILE A 27 10.47 -3.35 -12.58
C ILE A 27 10.50 -4.87 -12.85
N ALA A 28 10.78 -5.69 -11.85
CA ALA A 28 10.75 -7.14 -11.96
C ALA A 28 9.33 -7.70 -12.14
N ASN A 29 8.30 -6.94 -11.80
CA ASN A 29 6.91 -7.35 -11.96
C ASN A 29 6.45 -7.15 -13.41
N SER A 30 6.21 -8.25 -14.12
CA SER A 30 5.80 -8.23 -15.54
C SER A 30 4.52 -7.43 -15.78
N ARG A 31 3.55 -7.50 -14.88
CA ARG A 31 2.28 -6.77 -15.01
C ARG A 31 2.47 -5.25 -15.00
N ILE A 32 3.39 -4.76 -14.17
CA ILE A 32 3.74 -3.33 -14.13
C ILE A 32 4.41 -2.91 -15.44
N VAL A 33 5.35 -3.71 -15.93
CA VAL A 33 6.05 -3.45 -17.20
C VAL A 33 5.08 -3.49 -18.37
N ASP A 34 4.15 -4.43 -18.42
CA ASP A 34 3.14 -4.53 -19.48
C ASP A 34 2.23 -3.31 -19.54
N LEU A 35 1.85 -2.76 -18.39
CA LEU A 35 0.97 -1.60 -18.30
C LEU A 35 1.68 -0.27 -18.51
N LEU A 36 2.89 -0.12 -18.01
CA LEU A 36 3.69 1.11 -18.10
C LEU A 36 4.52 1.15 -19.40
N GLY A 37 4.97 0.02 -19.91
CA GLY A 37 5.88 -0.13 -21.03
C GLY A 37 7.29 -0.51 -20.59
N ASP A 38 8.13 -0.92 -21.55
CA ASP A 38 9.45 -1.51 -21.31
C ASP A 38 10.46 -0.55 -20.64
N SER A 39 10.28 0.75 -20.80
CA SER A 39 11.17 1.76 -20.21
C SER A 39 10.50 2.46 -19.04
N VAL A 40 10.59 1.88 -17.86
CA VAL A 40 10.07 2.46 -16.62
C VAL A 40 11.16 3.29 -15.96
N LYS A 41 10.87 4.58 -15.73
CA LYS A 41 11.71 5.49 -14.95
C LYS A 41 11.05 5.78 -13.63
N SER A 42 11.82 5.74 -12.56
CA SER A 42 11.37 6.11 -11.23
C SER A 42 11.89 7.50 -10.85
N TYR A 43 11.06 8.30 -10.22
CA TYR A 43 11.43 9.62 -9.70
C TYR A 43 10.70 9.94 -8.41
N GLY A 44 11.30 10.81 -7.61
CA GLY A 44 10.69 11.34 -6.40
C GLY A 44 9.65 12.41 -6.70
N GLU A 45 9.24 13.11 -5.68
CA GLU A 45 8.27 14.20 -5.82
C GLU A 45 8.84 15.35 -6.64
N GLU A 46 8.09 15.85 -7.62
CA GLU A 46 8.46 17.02 -8.40
C GLU A 46 7.97 18.30 -7.72
N SER A 47 8.85 19.29 -7.57
CA SER A 47 8.43 20.60 -7.12
C SER A 47 7.62 21.32 -8.23
N ARG A 48 6.78 22.29 -7.84
CA ARG A 48 6.02 23.13 -8.78
C ARG A 48 6.86 23.80 -9.88
N ARG A 49 8.19 23.85 -9.71
CA ARG A 49 9.14 24.42 -10.68
C ARG A 49 9.82 23.36 -11.56
N GLY A 50 9.29 22.12 -11.59
CA GLY A 50 9.84 21.04 -12.40
C GLY A 50 11.21 20.53 -11.96
N ARG A 51 11.67 20.89 -10.78
CA ARG A 51 12.90 20.33 -10.21
C ARG A 51 12.59 19.02 -9.51
N ARG A 52 13.26 17.96 -9.89
CA ARG A 52 13.21 16.66 -9.20
C ARG A 52 13.66 16.86 -7.76
N GLN A 53 12.77 16.65 -6.83
CA GLN A 53 13.08 16.68 -5.40
C GLN A 53 13.48 15.30 -4.91
N HIS A 54 14.05 15.28 -3.71
CA HIS A 54 14.30 14.05 -2.99
C HIS A 54 13.00 13.24 -2.83
N ILE A 55 13.17 11.94 -2.72
CA ILE A 55 12.09 11.00 -2.48
C ILE A 55 11.35 11.41 -1.21
N SER A 56 10.04 11.61 -1.33
CA SER A 56 9.20 11.90 -0.17
C SER A 56 9.18 10.67 0.75
N HIS A 57 9.78 10.79 1.91
CA HIS A 57 9.82 9.74 2.92
C HIS A 57 9.32 10.26 4.25
N LEU A 58 8.49 9.47 4.91
CA LEU A 58 7.95 9.75 6.22
C LEU A 58 8.43 8.67 7.19
N PRO A 59 9.43 8.97 8.03
CA PRO A 59 9.80 8.06 9.10
C PRO A 59 8.72 8.07 10.19
N TYR A 60 8.41 6.92 10.74
CA TYR A 60 7.50 6.76 11.86
C TYR A 60 8.01 5.69 12.80
N GLU A 61 7.53 5.70 14.02
CA GLU A 61 7.87 4.71 15.02
C GLU A 61 6.58 4.16 15.64
N VAL A 62 6.46 2.84 15.66
CA VAL A 62 5.34 2.14 16.27
C VAL A 62 5.88 1.01 17.14
N ASN A 63 5.54 1.03 18.43
CA ASN A 63 5.96 0.03 19.40
C ASN A 63 7.49 -0.18 19.47
N GLY A 64 8.27 0.90 19.33
CA GLY A 64 9.72 0.84 19.35
C GLY A 64 10.37 0.34 18.04
N ALA A 65 9.59 -0.06 17.06
CA ALA A 65 10.08 -0.40 15.73
C ALA A 65 10.01 0.82 14.80
N LYS A 66 11.13 1.14 14.17
CA LYS A 66 11.19 2.22 13.19
C LYS A 66 10.58 1.75 11.88
N GLY A 67 9.73 2.58 11.31
CA GLY A 67 9.14 2.37 10.01
C GLY A 67 9.45 3.53 9.08
N LEU A 68 9.38 3.26 7.79
CA LEU A 68 9.63 4.24 6.73
C LEU A 68 8.57 4.09 5.65
N ARG A 69 7.79 5.12 5.46
CA ARG A 69 6.83 5.20 4.36
C ARG A 69 7.40 6.05 3.25
N ILE A 70 7.42 5.51 2.04
CA ILE A 70 7.94 6.18 0.85
C ILE A 70 6.84 6.24 -0.20
N LYS A 71 6.72 7.40 -0.85
CA LYS A 71 5.91 7.60 -2.03
C LYS A 71 6.81 8.03 -3.17
N PHE A 72 6.68 7.37 -4.31
CA PHE A 72 7.43 7.70 -5.52
C PHE A 72 6.59 7.47 -6.76
N TYR A 73 7.06 7.99 -7.88
CA TYR A 73 6.36 7.92 -9.14
C TYR A 73 7.12 7.05 -10.13
N LEU A 74 6.37 6.30 -10.91
CA LEU A 74 6.87 5.50 -12.01
C LEU A 74 6.34 6.07 -13.32
N GLN A 75 7.22 6.40 -14.22
CA GLN A 75 6.89 6.88 -15.56
C GLN A 75 7.32 5.84 -16.59
N GLY A 76 6.36 5.25 -17.25
CA GLY A 76 6.57 4.40 -18.41
C GLY A 76 6.35 5.16 -19.71
N GLN A 77 6.52 4.45 -20.82
CA GLN A 77 6.25 5.01 -22.15
C GLN A 77 4.76 5.21 -22.42
N ARG A 78 3.92 4.38 -21.82
CA ARG A 78 2.47 4.37 -22.06
C ARG A 78 1.69 5.08 -20.97
N ARG A 79 2.10 4.92 -19.71
CA ARG A 79 1.35 5.38 -18.54
C ARG A 79 2.29 5.79 -17.41
N THR A 80 1.71 6.56 -16.50
CA THR A 80 2.32 6.91 -15.21
C THR A 80 1.62 6.20 -14.08
N ALA A 81 2.35 5.93 -13.01
CA ALA A 81 1.82 5.29 -11.83
C ALA A 81 2.48 5.86 -10.57
N THR A 82 1.75 5.80 -9.47
CA THR A 82 2.25 6.18 -8.16
C THR A 82 2.49 4.91 -7.33
N ALA A 83 3.69 4.77 -6.81
CA ALA A 83 4.07 3.67 -5.94
C ALA A 83 4.04 4.10 -4.47
N HIS A 84 3.48 3.26 -3.64
CA HIS A 84 3.42 3.41 -2.20
C HIS A 84 4.13 2.24 -1.53
N LEU A 85 5.06 2.56 -0.67
CA LEU A 85 5.91 1.63 0.05
C LEU A 85 5.84 1.90 1.54
N ASP A 86 5.77 0.85 2.32
CA ASP A 86 5.97 0.87 3.77
C ASP A 86 6.98 -0.21 4.15
N ALA A 87 8.09 0.20 4.73
CA ALA A 87 9.13 -0.69 5.22
C ALA A 87 9.29 -0.52 6.72
N ARG A 88 9.61 -1.59 7.40
CA ARG A 88 9.80 -1.63 8.85
C ARG A 88 11.17 -2.20 9.19
N GLU A 89 11.81 -1.63 10.20
CA GLU A 89 13.04 -2.17 10.76
C GLU A 89 12.72 -3.43 11.59
N THR A 90 13.47 -4.48 11.32
CA THR A 90 13.38 -5.76 12.02
C THR A 90 14.75 -6.12 12.58
N SER A 91 14.82 -7.03 13.53
CA SER A 91 16.08 -7.50 14.13
C SER A 91 17.11 -8.04 13.11
N SER A 92 16.64 -8.49 11.96
CA SER A 92 17.46 -8.99 10.85
C SER A 92 17.77 -7.93 9.77
N GLY A 93 17.30 -6.69 9.94
CA GLY A 93 17.44 -5.63 8.98
C GLY A 93 16.13 -4.89 8.77
N TRP A 94 15.77 -4.64 7.52
CA TRP A 94 14.49 -4.03 7.18
C TRP A 94 13.66 -4.97 6.29
N GLU A 95 12.35 -4.89 6.42
CA GLU A 95 11.40 -5.71 5.68
C GLU A 95 10.30 -4.83 5.07
N PHE A 96 9.88 -5.14 3.85
CA PHE A 96 8.70 -4.51 3.25
C PHE A 96 7.44 -5.00 3.96
N ARG A 97 6.67 -4.08 4.49
CA ARG A 97 5.35 -4.36 5.01
C ARG A 97 4.33 -4.44 3.89
N TYR A 98 4.38 -3.49 2.97
CA TYR A 98 3.63 -3.54 1.72
C TYR A 98 4.33 -2.69 0.65
N LEU A 99 4.11 -3.07 -0.59
CA LEU A 99 4.49 -2.33 -1.78
C LEU A 99 3.38 -2.49 -2.80
N PHE A 100 2.73 -1.40 -3.17
CA PHE A 100 1.73 -1.41 -4.23
C PHE A 100 1.91 -0.22 -5.16
N VAL A 101 1.47 -0.40 -6.39
CA VAL A 101 1.55 0.58 -7.46
C VAL A 101 0.14 0.87 -7.93
N GLN A 102 -0.22 2.14 -7.95
CA GLN A 102 -1.50 2.63 -8.43
C GLN A 102 -1.32 3.35 -9.76
N LEU A 103 -2.07 2.96 -10.77
CA LEU A 103 -2.08 3.67 -12.06
C LEU A 103 -2.79 5.02 -11.91
N ASP A 104 -2.20 6.06 -12.46
CA ASP A 104 -2.74 7.42 -12.40
C ASP A 104 -3.79 7.69 -13.49
N ALA A 105 -3.83 6.84 -14.53
CA ALA A 105 -4.75 6.95 -15.66
C ALA A 105 -5.73 5.77 -15.71
N TYR A 106 -6.89 6.01 -16.30
CA TYR A 106 -7.89 4.96 -16.53
C TYR A 106 -7.34 3.80 -17.38
N PRO A 107 -7.63 2.53 -17.02
CA PRO A 107 -8.30 2.09 -15.81
C PRO A 107 -7.45 2.26 -14.56
N TYR A 108 -8.03 2.85 -13.51
CA TYR A 108 -7.36 3.02 -12.22
C TYR A 108 -7.19 1.66 -11.55
N GLU A 109 -6.09 1.02 -11.82
CA GLU A 109 -5.77 -0.29 -11.28
C GLU A 109 -4.71 -0.17 -10.19
N VAL A 110 -4.87 -0.95 -9.12
CA VAL A 110 -3.89 -1.09 -8.06
C VAL A 110 -3.24 -2.45 -8.17
N ILE A 111 -1.93 -2.46 -8.34
CA ILE A 111 -1.11 -3.67 -8.44
C ILE A 111 -0.34 -3.84 -7.15
N VAL A 112 -0.65 -4.90 -6.42
CA VAL A 112 0.09 -5.25 -5.21
C VAL A 112 1.34 -6.04 -5.63
N VAL A 113 2.52 -5.48 -5.36
CA VAL A 113 3.81 -6.14 -5.63
C VAL A 113 4.18 -7.05 -4.46
N GLU A 114 4.02 -6.55 -3.25
CA GLU A 114 4.31 -7.29 -2.02
C GLU A 114 3.35 -6.85 -0.91
N ASP A 115 2.80 -7.81 -0.18
CA ASP A 115 1.97 -7.55 0.99
C ASP A 115 2.30 -8.55 2.10
N ASN A 116 3.01 -8.07 3.11
CA ASN A 116 3.41 -8.82 4.29
C ASN A 116 2.64 -8.38 5.55
N ARG A 117 1.55 -7.62 5.40
CA ARG A 117 0.75 -7.12 6.54
C ARG A 117 0.17 -8.24 7.38
N GLY A 118 -0.17 -9.38 6.78
CA GLY A 118 -0.69 -10.54 7.48
C GLY A 118 0.33 -11.32 8.32
N LYS A 119 1.62 -11.18 8.03
CA LYS A 119 2.69 -11.88 8.77
C LYS A 119 3.04 -11.19 10.09
N SER A 120 2.68 -9.91 10.24
CA SER A 120 2.96 -9.09 11.43
C SER A 120 1.75 -8.96 12.36
N CYS A 121 0.67 -9.69 12.12
CA CYS A 121 -0.45 -9.74 13.06
C CYS A 121 -0.04 -10.60 14.26
N GLU A 122 0.60 -9.99 15.24
CA GLU A 122 0.48 -10.49 16.61
C GLU A 122 -1.00 -10.45 17.01
N PRO A 123 -1.54 -11.52 17.61
CA PRO A 123 -2.92 -11.51 18.10
C PRO A 123 -3.03 -10.55 19.28
N GLY A 124 -3.42 -9.31 19.03
CA GLY A 124 -3.56 -8.31 20.09
C GLY A 124 -3.79 -6.87 19.64
N ALA A 125 -3.64 -6.53 18.37
CA ALA A 125 -3.98 -5.20 17.89
C ALA A 125 -5.48 -5.11 17.59
N VAL A 126 -6.27 -4.85 18.60
CA VAL A 126 -7.66 -4.40 18.44
C VAL A 126 -7.59 -2.99 17.84
N PHE A 127 -8.04 -2.86 16.60
CA PHE A 127 -8.26 -1.54 16.01
C PHE A 127 -9.42 -0.86 16.73
N PRO A 128 -9.23 0.26 17.43
CA PRO A 128 -10.34 1.05 17.93
C PRO A 128 -10.97 1.78 16.74
N GLY A 129 -12.09 1.29 16.25
CA GLY A 129 -12.82 1.98 15.19
C GLY A 129 -13.62 1.11 14.23
N GLN A 130 -13.74 -0.18 14.46
CA GLN A 130 -14.74 -0.96 13.76
C GLN A 130 -16.03 -0.86 14.57
N ALA A 131 -16.82 0.15 14.24
CA ALA A 131 -18.20 0.22 14.69
C ALA A 131 -18.90 -1.05 14.21
N ASP A 132 -19.48 -1.77 15.15
CA ASP A 132 -20.32 -2.91 14.89
C ASP A 132 -21.38 -2.54 13.88
N ILE A 133 -21.29 -3.12 12.70
CA ILE A 133 -22.41 -3.13 11.77
C ILE A 133 -23.38 -4.13 12.38
N PRO A 134 -24.59 -3.71 12.85
CA PRO A 134 -25.56 -4.66 13.32
C PRO A 134 -25.93 -5.56 12.16
N THR A 135 -25.62 -6.83 12.30
CA THR A 135 -26.09 -7.88 11.40
C THR A 135 -27.60 -7.92 11.52
N LEU A 136 -28.29 -7.32 10.55
CA LEU A 136 -29.72 -7.52 10.40
C LEU A 136 -29.94 -8.96 9.98
N THR A 137 -30.22 -9.80 10.94
CA THR A 137 -30.81 -11.11 10.70
C THR A 137 -32.19 -10.87 10.09
N PRO A 138 -32.55 -11.46 8.96
CA PRO A 138 -33.90 -11.43 8.48
C PRO A 138 -34.74 -12.32 9.41
N GLU A 139 -35.48 -11.69 10.29
CA GLU A 139 -36.55 -12.34 11.02
C GLU A 139 -37.61 -12.78 10.03
N SER A 140 -37.77 -14.09 9.92
CA SER A 140 -38.87 -14.71 9.21
C SER A 140 -40.15 -14.41 9.96
N ASN A 141 -40.86 -13.37 9.55
CA ASN A 141 -42.23 -13.12 10.02
C ASN A 141 -43.22 -13.74 9.04
N SER A 142 -43.60 -14.95 9.32
CA SER A 142 -44.80 -15.57 8.80
C SER A 142 -46.02 -14.96 9.51
N GLY A 143 -46.56 -13.92 8.92
CA GLY A 143 -47.79 -13.28 9.36
C GLY A 143 -48.68 -12.99 8.19
N VAL A 144 -49.58 -13.88 7.92
CA VAL A 144 -50.70 -13.76 6.99
C VAL A 144 -51.57 -12.60 7.42
N GLY A 145 -51.69 -11.57 6.57
CA GLY A 145 -52.61 -10.47 6.74
C GLY A 145 -53.07 -9.95 5.39
N LEU A 146 -54.13 -10.57 4.88
CA LEU A 146 -54.91 -10.06 3.76
C LEU A 146 -55.49 -8.69 4.11
N LEU A 147 -55.05 -7.64 3.44
CA LEU A 147 -55.79 -6.37 3.35
C LEU A 147 -55.90 -5.96 1.89
N THR A 148 -57.07 -6.16 1.36
CA THR A 148 -57.52 -5.65 0.07
C THR A 148 -57.62 -4.13 0.08
N PRO A 149 -57.09 -3.43 -0.93
CA PRO A 149 -57.38 -2.00 -1.07
C PRO A 149 -58.74 -1.80 -1.70
N ILE A 150 -59.63 -1.14 -0.99
CA ILE A 150 -60.91 -0.63 -1.49
C ILE A 150 -60.60 0.68 -2.23
N PHE A 151 -60.83 0.71 -3.53
CA PHE A 151 -60.90 1.93 -4.32
C PHE A 151 -62.33 2.47 -4.30
N PRO A 152 -62.59 3.73 -3.95
CA PRO A 152 -63.85 4.38 -4.26
C PRO A 152 -63.73 5.03 -5.64
N SER A 153 -64.67 4.64 -6.51
CA SER A 153 -64.98 5.32 -7.75
C SER A 153 -65.69 6.65 -7.47
N LYS A 154 -65.17 7.74 -7.97
CA LYS A 154 -65.90 8.81 -8.64
C LYS A 154 -64.94 9.78 -9.28
#